data_fb0f21e8a843344b5dacce53ffe6d742
#
_entry.id   fb0f21e8a843344b5dacce53ffe6d742
#
_cell.length_a   1.000
_cell.length_b   1.000
_cell.length_c   1.000
_cell.angle_alpha   90.00
_cell.angle_beta   90.00
_cell.angle_gamma   90.00
#
_symmetry.space_group_name_H-M   'P 1'
#
loop_
_entity.id
_entity.type
_entity.pdbx_description
1 polymer ?
#
loop_
_entity_poly.entity_id
_entity_poly.type
_entity_poly.pdbx_seq_one_letter_code
_entity_poly.pdbx_strand_id
1 'polypeptide(L)'
;MSPPDSPIPPQRSLSESLAFGAAWMIGARFAFRVIGLVSTVVLARLLLPEDFGLVALAMIVIGLLDLFSEFGFDLALIQNQRATRDHYDTVWTLSLLRGGLTAGVLILGAPWLADFFNEPRLEEVVYVLALVPLITQSKNPGTADFRKHLNFRREFVFMVAPKFLRFLVTLAIAVVWQSYWALVAGILSYRALQLGASYLMHSFRPRLSLKAWREVIGFSQWLFVTTTMDAIRQKSSAMILGRVAGTSMLGIFTVAQEIANLATSELVAPIRRALFPGYAKIQDDRAQLRQSFVGGCGLLIVVTMPIVIGIGLTAEHLVPVLLGGNWLAAIPFVQVLTLAGLIAGCRGLARPLYMAINRPEVGAYLSILEAALFVGLILTGYLWYGPIGIAWAAAVSEAAMLVLDVWMLRRLLGVRVRDWLVRVWRPTAAAAAMGACVYALDQQMADAQGLLAHLGVLAACATLGGIVYAASLFGLWTVSGRPVAAPERMLATFAAGKLAGRLRRRQPAPAE
;
A
#
# COMPACT_ATOMS: atom_id res chain seq x y z
N MET A 1 26.29 44.56 -27.29
CA MET A 1 26.73 44.01 -26.02
C MET A 1 25.75 42.89 -25.61
N SER A 2 26.11 41.66 -25.85
CA SER A 2 25.34 40.50 -25.42
C SER A 2 25.51 40.29 -23.90
N PRO A 3 24.46 39.92 -23.13
CA PRO A 3 24.64 39.69 -21.70
C PRO A 3 25.52 38.44 -21.47
N PRO A 4 26.30 38.39 -20.38
CA PRO A 4 27.21 37.28 -20.10
C PRO A 4 26.43 36.01 -19.85
N ASP A 5 26.96 34.93 -20.44
CA ASP A 5 26.51 33.54 -20.26
C ASP A 5 26.40 33.20 -18.77
N SER A 6 25.18 33.00 -18.30
CA SER A 6 24.96 32.37 -17.00
C SER A 6 25.47 30.93 -17.08
N PRO A 7 26.28 30.46 -16.11
CA PRO A 7 26.84 29.09 -16.13
C PRO A 7 25.70 28.09 -16.14
N ILE A 8 25.64 27.26 -17.19
CA ILE A 8 24.73 26.11 -17.30
C ILE A 8 25.08 25.19 -16.13
N PRO A 9 24.17 24.89 -15.21
CA PRO A 9 24.47 23.97 -14.11
C PRO A 9 24.88 22.62 -14.70
N PRO A 10 25.89 21.93 -14.10
CA PRO A 10 26.40 20.68 -14.62
C PRO A 10 25.25 19.68 -14.81
N GLN A 11 25.06 19.21 -16.04
CA GLN A 11 24.05 18.20 -16.38
C GLN A 11 24.45 16.93 -15.63
N ARG A 12 23.70 16.57 -14.59
CA ARG A 12 23.83 15.30 -13.89
C ARG A 12 23.68 14.16 -14.90
N SER A 13 24.48 13.13 -14.79
CA SER A 13 24.29 11.93 -15.60
C SER A 13 22.87 11.36 -15.41
N LEU A 14 22.31 10.70 -16.43
CA LEU A 14 20.96 10.12 -16.34
C LEU A 14 20.86 9.18 -15.12
N SER A 15 21.91 8.41 -14.85
CA SER A 15 22.01 7.52 -13.69
C SER A 15 21.96 8.25 -12.34
N GLU A 16 22.65 9.39 -12.22
CA GLU A 16 22.61 10.22 -11.01
C GLU A 16 21.25 10.89 -10.82
N SER A 17 20.64 11.36 -11.92
CA SER A 17 19.29 11.94 -11.88
C SER A 17 18.24 10.91 -11.47
N LEU A 18 18.34 9.67 -11.97
CA LEU A 18 17.46 8.57 -11.58
C LEU A 18 17.67 8.15 -10.12
N ALA A 19 18.93 8.05 -9.66
CA ALA A 19 19.21 7.70 -8.26
C ALA A 19 18.71 8.76 -7.28
N PHE A 20 18.94 10.05 -7.60
CA PHE A 20 18.43 11.17 -6.80
C PHE A 20 16.91 11.23 -6.82
N GLY A 21 16.29 10.98 -7.98
CA GLY A 21 14.84 10.90 -8.13
C GLY A 21 14.23 9.76 -7.32
N ALA A 22 14.86 8.58 -7.33
CA ALA A 22 14.43 7.45 -6.53
C ALA A 22 14.46 7.78 -5.02
N ALA A 23 15.49 8.50 -4.54
CA ALA A 23 15.57 8.94 -3.15
C ALA A 23 14.41 9.88 -2.77
N TRP A 24 14.08 10.85 -3.64
CA TRP A 24 12.92 11.74 -3.44
C TRP A 24 11.59 10.99 -3.41
N MET A 25 11.39 10.04 -4.31
CA MET A 25 10.17 9.23 -4.36
C MET A 25 10.02 8.30 -3.16
N ILE A 26 11.13 7.72 -2.68
CA ILE A 26 11.14 6.93 -1.44
C ILE A 26 10.81 7.83 -0.24
N GLY A 27 11.45 9.01 -0.16
CA GLY A 27 11.16 10.01 0.86
C GLY A 27 9.71 10.49 0.83
N ALA A 28 9.14 10.75 -0.36
CA ALA A 28 7.75 11.13 -0.53
C ALA A 28 6.79 10.07 0.01
N ARG A 29 7.04 8.79 -0.32
CA ARG A 29 6.22 7.68 0.16
C ARG A 29 6.29 7.53 1.66
N PHE A 30 7.51 7.58 2.21
CA PHE A 30 7.71 7.48 3.65
C PHE A 30 6.99 8.63 4.38
N ALA A 31 7.19 9.88 3.95
CA ALA A 31 6.52 11.04 4.52
C ALA A 31 4.98 10.93 4.41
N PHE A 32 4.48 10.56 3.22
CA PHE A 32 3.05 10.36 2.98
C PHE A 32 2.46 9.29 3.90
N ARG A 33 3.21 8.21 4.16
CA ARG A 33 2.78 7.11 5.02
C ARG A 33 2.80 7.51 6.50
N VAL A 34 3.87 8.14 6.95
CA VAL A 34 3.99 8.63 8.34
C VAL A 34 2.88 9.64 8.65
N ILE A 35 2.65 10.63 7.77
CA ILE A 35 1.54 11.57 7.93
C ILE A 35 0.20 10.85 7.98
N GLY A 36 -0.02 9.84 7.13
CA GLY A 36 -1.23 9.01 7.14
C GLY A 36 -1.43 8.30 8.48
N LEU A 37 -0.41 7.59 8.94
CA LEU A 37 -0.46 6.85 10.20
C LEU A 37 -0.69 7.78 11.40
N VAL A 38 0.08 8.86 11.52
CA VAL A 38 -0.10 9.86 12.58
C VAL A 38 -1.51 10.44 12.54
N SER A 39 -2.02 10.76 11.34
CA SER A 39 -3.39 11.23 11.16
C SER A 39 -4.41 10.21 11.66
N THR A 40 -4.29 8.95 11.27
CA THR A 40 -5.20 7.88 11.71
C THR A 40 -5.15 7.68 13.22
N VAL A 41 -3.94 7.64 13.82
CA VAL A 41 -3.76 7.47 15.27
C VAL A 41 -4.37 8.63 16.05
N VAL A 42 -4.11 9.87 15.65
CA VAL A 42 -4.63 11.06 16.33
C VAL A 42 -6.15 11.14 16.18
N LEU A 43 -6.67 10.92 14.96
CA LEU A 43 -8.10 10.99 14.70
C LEU A 43 -8.88 9.85 15.36
N ALA A 44 -8.32 8.65 15.47
CA ALA A 44 -8.94 7.52 16.15
C ALA A 44 -9.13 7.75 17.66
N ARG A 45 -8.35 8.65 18.25
CA ARG A 45 -8.53 9.06 19.67
C ARG A 45 -9.59 10.15 19.86
N LEU A 46 -9.94 10.88 18.80
CA LEU A 46 -10.89 11.98 18.82
C LEU A 46 -12.27 11.55 18.31
N LEU A 47 -12.32 10.55 17.41
CA LEU A 47 -13.51 10.12 16.70
C LEU A 47 -13.84 8.67 17.05
N LEU A 48 -15.11 8.29 16.84
CA LEU A 48 -15.58 6.94 17.07
C LEU A 48 -15.36 6.03 15.85
N PRO A 49 -15.34 4.70 16.05
CA PRO A 49 -15.27 3.75 14.94
C PRO A 49 -16.35 3.94 13.89
N GLU A 50 -17.57 4.32 14.27
CA GLU A 50 -18.68 4.56 13.35
C GLU A 50 -18.43 5.74 12.41
N ASP A 51 -17.74 6.80 12.87
CA ASP A 51 -17.35 7.95 12.03
C ASP A 51 -16.42 7.52 10.89
N PHE A 52 -15.44 6.67 11.21
CA PHE A 52 -14.54 6.09 10.22
C PHE A 52 -15.28 5.17 9.26
N GLY A 53 -16.21 4.37 9.77
CA GLY A 53 -17.00 3.45 8.97
C GLY A 53 -17.92 4.16 7.98
N LEU A 54 -18.61 5.22 8.41
CA LEU A 54 -19.48 6.01 7.56
C LEU A 54 -18.71 6.62 6.37
N VAL A 55 -17.56 7.24 6.66
CA VAL A 55 -16.72 7.81 5.60
C VAL A 55 -16.09 6.71 4.74
N ALA A 56 -15.76 5.56 5.30
CA ALA A 56 -15.26 4.41 4.54
C ALA A 56 -16.31 3.89 3.55
N LEU A 57 -17.61 3.81 3.92
CA LEU A 57 -18.69 3.46 3.00
C LEU A 57 -18.74 4.38 1.79
N ALA A 58 -18.78 5.68 2.02
CA ALA A 58 -18.79 6.67 0.94
C ALA A 58 -17.58 6.53 0.02
N MET A 59 -16.37 6.35 0.61
CA MET A 59 -15.13 6.19 -0.15
C MET A 59 -15.04 4.86 -0.93
N ILE A 60 -15.73 3.80 -0.46
CA ILE A 60 -15.83 2.53 -1.21
C ILE A 60 -16.61 2.76 -2.50
N VAL A 61 -17.75 3.43 -2.40
CA VAL A 61 -18.62 3.71 -3.57
C VAL A 61 -17.90 4.60 -4.59
N ILE A 62 -17.28 5.69 -4.13
CA ILE A 62 -16.47 6.57 -4.99
C ILE A 62 -15.37 5.76 -5.68
N GLY A 63 -14.63 4.94 -4.91
CA GLY A 63 -13.55 4.13 -5.45
C GLY A 63 -14.00 3.08 -6.46
N LEU A 64 -15.19 2.52 -6.33
CA LEU A 64 -15.76 1.61 -7.34
C LEU A 64 -16.10 2.35 -8.63
N LEU A 65 -16.70 3.53 -8.54
CA LEU A 65 -17.01 4.34 -9.71
C LEU A 65 -15.75 4.85 -10.42
N ASP A 66 -14.72 5.22 -9.66
CA ASP A 66 -13.42 5.61 -10.21
C ASP A 66 -12.79 4.49 -11.04
N LEU A 67 -12.95 3.23 -10.63
CA LEU A 67 -12.45 2.08 -11.38
C LEU A 67 -13.02 1.94 -12.78
N PHE A 68 -14.35 2.02 -12.90
CA PHE A 68 -15.02 1.94 -14.19
C PHE A 68 -14.63 3.09 -15.13
N SER A 69 -13.98 4.09 -14.59
CA SER A 69 -13.59 5.30 -15.31
C SER A 69 -12.08 5.52 -15.38
N GLU A 70 -11.24 4.67 -14.78
CA GLU A 70 -9.78 4.86 -14.77
C GLU A 70 -9.12 4.30 -16.04
N PHE A 71 -9.10 5.11 -17.10
CA PHE A 71 -8.47 4.77 -18.39
C PHE A 71 -6.96 5.08 -18.43
N GLY A 72 -6.33 5.43 -17.33
CA GLY A 72 -4.89 5.70 -17.27
C GLY A 72 -4.45 6.92 -18.10
N PHE A 73 -5.29 7.94 -18.23
CA PHE A 73 -5.01 9.14 -19.05
C PHE A 73 -3.68 9.82 -18.70
N ASP A 74 -3.33 9.93 -17.41
CA ASP A 74 -2.05 10.47 -16.97
C ASP A 74 -0.87 9.62 -17.49
N LEU A 75 -1.03 8.29 -17.51
CA LEU A 75 -0.02 7.37 -18.01
C LEU A 75 0.16 7.52 -19.53
N ALA A 76 -0.91 7.74 -20.27
CA ALA A 76 -0.86 7.99 -21.71
C ALA A 76 -0.04 9.25 -22.02
N LEU A 77 -0.19 10.34 -21.24
CA LEU A 77 0.64 11.55 -21.40
C LEU A 77 2.12 11.32 -21.08
N ILE A 78 2.43 10.51 -20.06
CA ILE A 78 3.80 10.18 -19.67
C ILE A 78 4.46 9.28 -20.74
N GLN A 79 3.72 8.31 -21.27
CA GLN A 79 4.20 7.38 -22.27
C GLN A 79 4.44 8.06 -23.63
N ASN A 80 3.53 8.95 -24.01
CA ASN A 80 3.65 9.69 -25.26
C ASN A 80 4.67 10.84 -25.11
N GLN A 81 5.93 10.58 -25.48
CA GLN A 81 7.00 11.61 -25.42
C GLN A 81 6.76 12.78 -26.39
N ARG A 82 5.91 12.59 -27.43
CA ARG A 82 5.54 13.61 -28.42
C ARG A 82 4.17 14.23 -28.14
N ALA A 83 3.66 14.12 -26.91
CA ALA A 83 2.37 14.70 -26.55
C ALA A 83 2.34 16.20 -26.83
N THR A 84 1.37 16.63 -27.62
CA THR A 84 1.11 18.02 -27.98
C THR A 84 0.11 18.66 -27.01
N ARG A 85 -0.11 19.96 -27.14
CA ARG A 85 -1.14 20.67 -26.36
C ARG A 85 -2.52 20.02 -26.48
N ASP A 86 -2.90 19.58 -27.68
CA ASP A 86 -4.21 18.95 -27.92
C ASP A 86 -4.38 17.65 -27.12
N HIS A 87 -3.31 16.90 -26.84
CA HIS A 87 -3.36 15.73 -25.97
C HIS A 87 -3.67 16.10 -24.50
N TYR A 88 -2.99 17.12 -23.96
CA TYR A 88 -3.24 17.59 -22.59
C TYR A 88 -4.65 18.17 -22.44
N ASP A 89 -5.11 18.98 -23.40
CA ASP A 89 -6.45 19.56 -23.41
C ASP A 89 -7.52 18.45 -23.52
N THR A 90 -7.28 17.42 -24.36
CA THR A 90 -8.18 16.26 -24.50
C THR A 90 -8.26 15.43 -23.23
N VAL A 91 -7.11 15.12 -22.61
CA VAL A 91 -7.05 14.38 -21.34
C VAL A 91 -7.80 15.13 -20.25
N TRP A 92 -7.63 16.44 -20.14
CA TRP A 92 -8.35 17.24 -19.17
C TRP A 92 -9.85 17.27 -19.42
N THR A 93 -10.29 17.42 -20.69
CA THR A 93 -11.70 17.43 -21.07
C THR A 93 -12.38 16.09 -20.77
N LEU A 94 -11.73 14.97 -21.13
CA LEU A 94 -12.24 13.64 -20.84
C LEU A 94 -12.29 13.37 -19.33
N SER A 95 -11.30 13.84 -18.58
CA SER A 95 -11.28 13.73 -17.12
C SER A 95 -12.43 14.52 -16.49
N LEU A 96 -12.69 15.76 -16.94
CA LEU A 96 -13.80 16.57 -16.48
C LEU A 96 -15.16 15.90 -16.74
N LEU A 97 -15.38 15.41 -17.96
CA LEU A 97 -16.62 14.71 -18.34
C LEU A 97 -16.83 13.48 -17.43
N ARG A 98 -15.77 12.73 -17.21
CA ARG A 98 -15.76 11.58 -16.29
C ARG A 98 -16.11 12.00 -14.86
N GLY A 99 -15.43 13.04 -14.34
CA GLY A 99 -15.70 13.58 -13.01
C GLY A 99 -17.15 14.02 -12.84
N GLY A 100 -17.72 14.68 -13.86
CA GLY A 100 -19.13 15.08 -13.90
C GLY A 100 -20.08 13.89 -13.91
N LEU A 101 -19.80 12.88 -14.73
CA LEU A 101 -20.58 11.65 -14.76
C LEU A 101 -20.56 10.91 -13.42
N THR A 102 -19.37 10.75 -12.84
CA THR A 102 -19.22 10.08 -11.52
C THR A 102 -19.95 10.86 -10.43
N ALA A 103 -19.85 12.19 -10.40
CA ALA A 103 -20.57 13.02 -9.45
C ALA A 103 -22.10 12.92 -9.65
N GLY A 104 -22.56 12.93 -10.90
CA GLY A 104 -23.99 12.75 -11.22
C GLY A 104 -24.54 11.41 -10.75
N VAL A 105 -23.80 10.31 -10.99
CA VAL A 105 -24.17 8.96 -10.52
C VAL A 105 -24.20 8.90 -8.99
N LEU A 106 -23.24 9.54 -8.30
CA LEU A 106 -23.22 9.62 -6.82
C LEU A 106 -24.43 10.38 -6.28
N ILE A 107 -24.74 11.54 -6.84
CA ILE A 107 -25.88 12.38 -6.40
C ILE A 107 -27.21 11.64 -6.61
N LEU A 108 -27.41 11.06 -7.79
CA LEU A 108 -28.64 10.31 -8.08
C LEU A 108 -28.75 9.00 -7.29
N GLY A 109 -27.62 8.37 -7.00
CA GLY A 109 -27.55 7.11 -6.25
C GLY A 109 -27.54 7.27 -4.73
N ALA A 110 -27.35 8.49 -4.20
CA ALA A 110 -27.16 8.71 -2.76
C ALA A 110 -28.32 8.18 -1.89
N PRO A 111 -29.61 8.42 -2.19
CA PRO A 111 -30.70 7.88 -1.41
C PRO A 111 -30.74 6.33 -1.43
N TRP A 112 -30.53 5.73 -2.61
CA TRP A 112 -30.48 4.28 -2.75
C TRP A 112 -29.32 3.65 -1.97
N LEU A 113 -28.16 4.32 -1.92
CA LEU A 113 -27.01 3.88 -1.15
C LEU A 113 -27.29 3.94 0.35
N ALA A 114 -27.93 5.00 0.84
CA ALA A 114 -28.33 5.14 2.23
C ALA A 114 -29.28 4.01 2.65
N ASP A 115 -30.27 3.70 1.82
CA ASP A 115 -31.21 2.59 2.05
C ASP A 115 -30.49 1.23 1.97
N PHE A 116 -29.63 1.04 0.97
CA PHE A 116 -28.90 -0.21 0.80
C PHE A 116 -27.99 -0.53 2.00
N PHE A 117 -27.34 0.48 2.58
CA PHE A 117 -26.45 0.28 3.73
C PHE A 117 -27.18 0.44 5.08
N ASN A 118 -28.48 0.77 5.11
CA ASN A 118 -29.27 1.12 6.30
C ASN A 118 -28.61 2.22 7.15
N GLU A 119 -28.06 3.23 6.48
CA GLU A 119 -27.33 4.34 7.12
C GLU A 119 -27.78 5.69 6.53
N PRO A 120 -28.80 6.33 7.09
CA PRO A 120 -29.36 7.59 6.55
C PRO A 120 -28.31 8.72 6.44
N ARG A 121 -27.34 8.79 7.38
CA ARG A 121 -26.27 9.79 7.34
C ARG A 121 -25.39 9.67 6.10
N LEU A 122 -25.38 8.49 5.44
CA LEU A 122 -24.59 8.25 4.23
C LEU A 122 -25.03 9.13 3.07
N GLU A 123 -26.33 9.45 2.98
CA GLU A 123 -26.89 10.28 1.91
C GLU A 123 -26.24 11.67 1.87
N GLU A 124 -26.21 12.37 3.00
CA GLU A 124 -25.58 13.69 3.12
C GLU A 124 -24.08 13.64 2.84
N VAL A 125 -23.40 12.62 3.37
CA VAL A 125 -21.98 12.40 3.16
C VAL A 125 -21.66 12.17 1.68
N VAL A 126 -22.47 11.37 0.97
CA VAL A 126 -22.31 11.10 -0.45
C VAL A 126 -22.55 12.36 -1.28
N TYR A 127 -23.57 13.17 -0.97
CA TYR A 127 -23.81 14.45 -1.66
C TYR A 127 -22.59 15.37 -1.57
N VAL A 128 -22.01 15.51 -0.38
CA VAL A 128 -20.84 16.36 -0.19
C VAL A 128 -19.59 15.75 -0.84
N LEU A 129 -19.39 14.44 -0.73
CA LEU A 129 -18.25 13.77 -1.33
C LEU A 129 -18.38 13.58 -2.85
N ALA A 130 -19.56 13.79 -3.46
CA ALA A 130 -19.72 13.86 -4.91
C ALA A 130 -18.91 15.01 -5.55
N LEU A 131 -18.50 16.00 -4.76
CA LEU A 131 -17.53 17.03 -5.20
C LEU A 131 -16.12 16.46 -5.42
N VAL A 132 -15.76 15.33 -4.78
CA VAL A 132 -14.41 14.75 -4.86
C VAL A 132 -14.00 14.39 -6.28
N PRO A 133 -14.79 13.63 -7.08
CA PRO A 133 -14.45 13.35 -8.47
C PRO A 133 -14.36 14.63 -9.31
N LEU A 134 -15.25 15.60 -9.12
CA LEU A 134 -15.18 16.88 -9.84
C LEU A 134 -13.87 17.61 -9.57
N ILE A 135 -13.52 17.80 -8.31
CA ILE A 135 -12.28 18.49 -7.91
C ILE A 135 -11.05 17.70 -8.40
N THR A 136 -11.07 16.36 -8.26
CA THR A 136 -9.94 15.52 -8.63
C THR A 136 -9.67 15.55 -10.13
N GLN A 137 -10.70 15.50 -10.93
CA GLN A 137 -10.59 15.47 -12.40
C GLN A 137 -10.37 16.86 -13.02
N SER A 138 -10.60 17.93 -12.26
CA SER A 138 -10.28 19.32 -12.67
C SER A 138 -8.80 19.67 -12.52
N LYS A 139 -7.95 18.78 -12.00
CA LYS A 139 -6.51 19.04 -11.86
C LYS A 139 -5.84 19.38 -13.19
N ASN A 140 -4.81 20.21 -13.12
CA ASN A 140 -3.99 20.55 -14.27
C ASN A 140 -3.22 19.31 -14.79
N PRO A 141 -3.49 18.83 -16.01
CA PRO A 141 -2.81 17.65 -16.57
C PRO A 141 -1.31 17.87 -16.79
N GLY A 142 -0.85 19.13 -16.84
CA GLY A 142 0.58 19.48 -16.91
C GLY A 142 1.40 18.95 -15.73
N THR A 143 0.78 18.61 -14.60
CA THR A 143 1.49 17.95 -13.50
C THR A 143 2.11 16.60 -13.88
N ALA A 144 1.65 15.94 -14.96
CA ALA A 144 2.26 14.73 -15.51
C ALA A 144 3.71 14.99 -15.96
N ASP A 145 4.04 16.23 -16.32
CA ASP A 145 5.38 16.64 -16.74
C ASP A 145 6.42 16.51 -15.62
N PHE A 146 6.01 16.56 -14.34
CA PHE A 146 6.94 16.36 -13.25
C PHE A 146 7.56 14.96 -13.29
N ARG A 147 6.79 13.94 -13.68
CA ARG A 147 7.24 12.57 -13.88
C ARG A 147 7.93 12.40 -15.23
N LYS A 148 7.35 12.97 -16.29
CA LYS A 148 7.89 12.90 -17.64
C LYS A 148 9.30 13.48 -17.74
N HIS A 149 9.55 14.62 -17.07
CA HIS A 149 10.86 15.32 -17.04
C HIS A 149 11.70 15.01 -15.79
N LEU A 150 11.36 13.93 -15.05
CA LEU A 150 12.12 13.46 -13.87
C LEU A 150 12.30 14.52 -12.78
N ASN A 151 11.38 15.50 -12.67
CA ASN A 151 11.43 16.52 -11.63
C ASN A 151 10.78 16.04 -10.34
N PHE A 152 11.43 15.07 -9.70
CA PHE A 152 10.90 14.38 -8.52
C PHE A 152 10.78 15.27 -7.28
N ARG A 153 11.53 16.38 -7.21
CA ARG A 153 11.37 17.35 -6.12
C ARG A 153 10.01 18.05 -6.19
N ARG A 154 9.58 18.47 -7.38
CA ARG A 154 8.24 19.05 -7.56
C ARG A 154 7.15 18.03 -7.30
N GLU A 155 7.34 16.80 -7.77
CA GLU A 155 6.43 15.69 -7.49
C GLU A 155 6.30 15.44 -5.96
N PHE A 156 7.44 15.43 -5.23
CA PHE A 156 7.45 15.31 -3.77
C PHE A 156 6.58 16.38 -3.10
N VAL A 157 6.83 17.66 -3.41
CA VAL A 157 6.07 18.76 -2.82
C VAL A 157 4.59 18.66 -3.18
N PHE A 158 4.28 18.36 -4.44
CA PHE A 158 2.91 18.18 -4.92
C PHE A 158 2.14 17.07 -4.20
N MET A 159 2.82 16.00 -3.80
CA MET A 159 2.21 14.88 -3.06
C MET A 159 2.12 15.15 -1.55
N VAL A 160 3.20 15.65 -0.94
CA VAL A 160 3.35 15.68 0.52
C VAL A 160 2.72 16.93 1.13
N ALA A 161 2.88 18.12 0.52
CA ALA A 161 2.38 19.36 1.11
C ALA A 161 0.83 19.37 1.27
N PRO A 162 0.02 18.98 0.26
CA PRO A 162 -1.43 18.88 0.44
C PRO A 162 -1.83 17.85 1.50
N LYS A 163 -1.08 16.73 1.61
CA LYS A 163 -1.35 15.70 2.61
C LYS A 163 -1.12 16.21 4.03
N PHE A 164 -0.03 16.95 4.23
CA PHE A 164 0.28 17.55 5.52
C PHE A 164 -0.75 18.64 5.91
N LEU A 165 -1.09 19.53 4.98
CA LEU A 165 -2.11 20.56 5.22
C LEU A 165 -3.49 19.94 5.50
N ARG A 166 -3.86 18.88 4.75
CA ARG A 166 -5.07 18.10 5.07
C ARG A 166 -5.07 17.64 6.52
N PHE A 167 -3.97 17.06 6.99
CA PHE A 167 -3.87 16.58 8.38
C PHE A 167 -4.16 17.70 9.38
N LEU A 168 -3.59 18.89 9.18
CA LEU A 168 -3.83 20.04 10.05
C LEU A 168 -5.30 20.50 10.02
N VAL A 169 -5.90 20.59 8.82
CA VAL A 169 -7.31 20.95 8.66
C VAL A 169 -8.23 19.93 9.32
N THR A 170 -7.99 18.64 9.05
CA THR A 170 -8.78 17.57 9.64
C THR A 170 -8.68 17.56 11.15
N LEU A 171 -7.47 17.74 11.69
CA LEU A 171 -7.24 17.80 13.13
C LEU A 171 -7.95 18.98 13.77
N ALA A 172 -7.83 20.18 13.19
CA ALA A 172 -8.50 21.36 13.72
C ALA A 172 -10.02 21.19 13.79
N ILE A 173 -10.63 20.64 12.72
CA ILE A 173 -12.07 20.38 12.69
C ILE A 173 -12.46 19.24 13.66
N ALA A 174 -11.64 18.17 13.75
CA ALA A 174 -11.92 17.05 14.64
C ALA A 174 -11.91 17.46 16.12
N VAL A 175 -11.00 18.36 16.51
CA VAL A 175 -10.95 18.89 17.88
C VAL A 175 -12.20 19.71 18.22
N VAL A 176 -12.74 20.47 17.26
CA VAL A 176 -13.89 21.36 17.47
C VAL A 176 -15.22 20.60 17.37
N TRP A 177 -15.39 19.76 16.32
CA TRP A 177 -16.68 19.15 16.02
C TRP A 177 -16.82 17.71 16.51
N GLN A 178 -15.73 16.99 16.72
CA GLN A 178 -15.70 15.58 17.15
C GLN A 178 -16.71 14.70 16.40
N SER A 179 -16.76 14.87 15.08
CA SER A 179 -17.74 14.24 14.18
C SER A 179 -17.09 13.79 12.88
N TYR A 180 -17.71 12.83 12.21
CA TYR A 180 -17.30 12.34 10.86
C TYR A 180 -17.11 13.47 9.84
N TRP A 181 -17.75 14.62 10.01
CA TRP A 181 -17.54 15.80 9.16
C TRP A 181 -16.10 16.28 9.12
N ALA A 182 -15.31 16.02 10.17
CA ALA A 182 -13.88 16.30 10.14
C ALA A 182 -13.14 15.46 9.09
N LEU A 183 -13.49 14.18 8.95
CA LEU A 183 -12.93 13.30 7.93
C LEU A 183 -13.37 13.72 6.52
N VAL A 184 -14.65 14.06 6.34
CA VAL A 184 -15.21 14.55 5.08
C VAL A 184 -14.52 15.83 4.64
N ALA A 185 -14.44 16.83 5.52
CA ALA A 185 -13.75 18.09 5.27
C ALA A 185 -12.26 17.87 4.96
N GLY A 186 -11.62 16.91 5.65
CA GLY A 186 -10.25 16.52 5.37
C GLY A 186 -10.05 15.93 3.98
N ILE A 187 -10.98 15.14 3.47
CA ILE A 187 -10.93 14.60 2.11
C ILE A 187 -11.08 15.72 1.10
N LEU A 188 -12.08 16.58 1.26
CA LEU A 188 -12.32 17.72 0.36
C LEU A 188 -11.15 18.69 0.36
N SER A 189 -10.63 19.06 1.54
CA SER A 189 -9.48 19.97 1.64
C SER A 189 -8.25 19.41 0.94
N TYR A 190 -7.97 18.11 1.06
CA TYR A 190 -6.87 17.47 0.35
C TYR A 190 -7.01 17.60 -1.17
N ARG A 191 -8.20 17.35 -1.70
CA ARG A 191 -8.48 17.43 -3.14
C ARG A 191 -8.42 18.89 -3.63
N ALA A 192 -8.99 19.83 -2.88
CA ALA A 192 -8.93 21.25 -3.17
C ALA A 192 -7.49 21.78 -3.14
N LEU A 193 -6.71 21.41 -2.14
CA LEU A 193 -5.29 21.77 -2.04
C LEU A 193 -4.47 21.18 -3.19
N GLN A 194 -4.72 19.93 -3.59
CA GLN A 194 -4.08 19.34 -4.77
C GLN A 194 -4.47 20.06 -6.06
N LEU A 195 -5.74 20.42 -6.21
CA LEU A 195 -6.22 21.20 -7.35
C LEU A 195 -5.49 22.54 -7.40
N GLY A 196 -5.49 23.30 -6.32
CA GLY A 196 -4.77 24.59 -6.23
C GLY A 196 -3.28 24.43 -6.51
N ALA A 197 -2.63 23.45 -5.88
CA ALA A 197 -1.21 23.17 -6.11
C ALA A 197 -0.92 22.83 -7.57
N SER A 198 -1.80 22.11 -8.26
CA SER A 198 -1.63 21.75 -9.68
C SER A 198 -1.53 22.96 -10.59
N TYR A 199 -2.35 23.98 -10.34
CA TYR A 199 -2.35 25.23 -11.11
C TYR A 199 -1.26 26.24 -10.68
N LEU A 200 -0.85 26.18 -9.41
CA LEU A 200 0.25 27.01 -8.90
C LEU A 200 1.62 26.50 -9.35
N MET A 201 1.80 25.19 -9.40
CA MET A 201 3.10 24.56 -9.68
C MET A 201 3.36 24.36 -11.18
N HIS A 202 2.32 24.45 -12.03
CA HIS A 202 2.45 24.28 -13.46
C HIS A 202 1.73 25.40 -14.23
N SER A 203 2.40 25.94 -15.25
CA SER A 203 1.90 27.08 -16.03
C SER A 203 0.88 26.71 -17.11
N PHE A 204 0.72 25.42 -17.43
CA PHE A 204 -0.27 24.96 -18.40
C PHE A 204 -1.68 25.39 -17.97
N ARG A 205 -2.47 25.84 -18.92
CA ARG A 205 -3.88 26.19 -18.72
C ARG A 205 -4.69 25.43 -19.75
N PRO A 206 -5.42 24.37 -19.29
CA PRO A 206 -6.16 23.50 -20.19
C PRO A 206 -7.35 24.23 -20.81
N ARG A 207 -7.73 23.79 -22.00
CA ARG A 207 -8.91 24.21 -22.75
C ARG A 207 -9.76 23.02 -23.10
N LEU A 208 -11.06 23.19 -23.25
CA LEU A 208 -11.95 22.13 -23.69
C LEU A 208 -11.62 21.74 -25.14
N SER A 209 -11.19 20.51 -25.35
CA SER A 209 -10.86 19.94 -26.66
C SER A 209 -10.96 18.43 -26.62
N LEU A 210 -11.45 17.82 -27.71
CA LEU A 210 -11.53 16.38 -27.88
C LEU A 210 -10.72 15.92 -29.14
N LYS A 211 -9.82 16.75 -29.67
CA LYS A 211 -9.15 16.48 -30.94
C LYS A 211 -8.32 15.18 -30.94
N ALA A 212 -7.66 14.85 -29.83
CA ALA A 212 -6.78 13.69 -29.71
C ALA A 212 -7.44 12.46 -29.02
N TRP A 213 -8.78 12.41 -28.92
CA TRP A 213 -9.47 11.39 -28.12
C TRP A 213 -9.18 9.93 -28.56
N ARG A 214 -9.04 9.69 -29.87
CA ARG A 214 -8.75 8.36 -30.40
C ARG A 214 -7.37 7.85 -29.99
N GLU A 215 -6.38 8.76 -29.87
CA GLU A 215 -5.02 8.42 -29.45
C GLU A 215 -4.91 8.16 -27.95
N VAL A 216 -5.77 8.83 -27.16
CA VAL A 216 -5.79 8.73 -25.70
C VAL A 216 -6.52 7.47 -25.19
N ILE A 217 -7.61 7.03 -25.86
CA ILE A 217 -8.46 5.90 -25.41
C ILE A 217 -7.89 4.51 -25.76
N GLY A 218 -6.94 4.39 -26.68
CA GLY A 218 -6.42 3.10 -27.18
C GLY A 218 -5.66 2.21 -26.21
N PHE A 219 -5.74 2.43 -24.89
CA PHE A 219 -4.92 1.73 -23.88
C PHE A 219 -5.61 0.50 -23.28
N SER A 220 -4.95 -0.60 -23.39
CA SER A 220 -5.03 -1.98 -22.85
C SER A 220 -6.29 -2.46 -22.09
N GLN A 221 -7.11 -3.26 -22.78
CA GLN A 221 -8.27 -3.97 -22.22
C GLN A 221 -7.90 -4.94 -21.07
N TRP A 222 -6.75 -5.62 -21.16
CA TRP A 222 -6.29 -6.55 -20.12
C TRP A 222 -5.94 -5.87 -18.80
N LEU A 223 -5.37 -4.67 -18.86
CA LEU A 223 -5.07 -3.89 -17.66
C LEU A 223 -6.38 -3.49 -16.94
N PHE A 224 -7.41 -3.12 -17.69
CA PHE A 224 -8.74 -2.82 -17.15
C PHE A 224 -9.34 -4.03 -16.42
N VAL A 225 -9.30 -5.22 -17.03
CA VAL A 225 -9.83 -6.44 -16.39
C VAL A 225 -9.11 -6.75 -15.08
N THR A 226 -7.78 -6.71 -15.07
CA THR A 226 -7.01 -7.01 -13.85
C THR A 226 -7.23 -5.99 -12.75
N THR A 227 -7.24 -4.70 -13.07
CA THR A 227 -7.48 -3.63 -12.08
C THR A 227 -8.89 -3.67 -11.53
N THR A 228 -9.89 -3.97 -12.36
CA THR A 228 -11.28 -4.13 -11.95
C THR A 228 -11.46 -5.32 -11.00
N MET A 229 -10.89 -6.48 -11.33
CA MET A 229 -10.97 -7.66 -10.46
C MET A 229 -10.25 -7.44 -9.12
N ASP A 230 -9.08 -6.84 -9.15
CA ASP A 230 -8.34 -6.47 -7.93
C ASP A 230 -9.14 -5.53 -7.03
N ALA A 231 -9.84 -4.60 -7.60
CA ALA A 231 -10.61 -3.66 -6.82
C ALA A 231 -11.94 -4.23 -6.31
N ILE A 232 -12.64 -5.06 -7.08
CA ILE A 232 -13.78 -5.83 -6.58
C ILE A 232 -13.34 -6.64 -5.37
N ARG A 233 -12.21 -7.35 -5.47
CA ARG A 233 -11.64 -8.09 -4.35
C ARG A 233 -11.35 -7.20 -3.13
N GLN A 234 -10.67 -6.06 -3.33
CA GLN A 234 -10.28 -5.16 -2.24
C GLN A 234 -11.47 -4.47 -1.57
N LYS A 235 -12.54 -4.19 -2.32
CA LYS A 235 -13.70 -3.45 -1.81
C LYS A 235 -14.81 -4.36 -1.30
N SER A 236 -14.88 -5.62 -1.73
CA SER A 236 -15.97 -6.56 -1.37
C SER A 236 -16.05 -6.80 0.14
N SER A 237 -14.93 -6.97 0.85
CA SER A 237 -14.94 -7.13 2.32
C SER A 237 -15.60 -5.96 3.01
N ALA A 238 -15.22 -4.74 2.65
CA ALA A 238 -15.73 -3.54 3.27
C ALA A 238 -17.21 -3.27 2.87
N MET A 239 -17.58 -3.58 1.62
CA MET A 239 -18.96 -3.48 1.16
C MET A 239 -19.91 -4.42 1.90
N ILE A 240 -19.53 -5.71 2.00
CA ILE A 240 -20.31 -6.71 2.68
C ILE A 240 -20.38 -6.39 4.17
N LEU A 241 -19.25 -6.06 4.80
CA LEU A 241 -19.22 -5.72 6.21
C LEU A 241 -20.07 -4.51 6.54
N GLY A 242 -19.98 -3.46 5.72
CA GLY A 242 -20.80 -2.25 5.90
C GLY A 242 -22.30 -2.53 5.79
N ARG A 243 -22.70 -3.46 4.90
CA ARG A 243 -24.11 -3.84 4.72
C ARG A 243 -24.66 -4.71 5.86
N VAL A 244 -23.85 -5.67 6.35
CA VAL A 244 -24.33 -6.71 7.28
C VAL A 244 -23.96 -6.46 8.74
N ALA A 245 -22.89 -5.71 9.03
CA ALA A 245 -22.40 -5.47 10.38
C ALA A 245 -22.40 -3.97 10.78
N GLY A 246 -22.77 -3.09 9.84
CA GLY A 246 -22.92 -1.66 10.08
C GLY A 246 -21.60 -0.87 10.08
N THR A 247 -21.73 0.44 10.26
CA THR A 247 -20.63 1.41 10.15
C THR A 247 -19.57 1.23 11.21
N SER A 248 -19.94 0.95 12.45
CA SER A 248 -18.96 0.78 13.55
C SER A 248 -17.99 -0.36 13.25
N MET A 249 -18.49 -1.53 12.85
CA MET A 249 -17.65 -2.69 12.55
C MET A 249 -16.81 -2.46 11.29
N LEU A 250 -17.34 -1.77 10.29
CA LEU A 250 -16.59 -1.37 9.11
C LEU A 250 -15.43 -0.42 9.46
N GLY A 251 -15.67 0.53 10.36
CA GLY A 251 -14.63 1.44 10.86
C GLY A 251 -13.50 0.68 11.55
N ILE A 252 -13.86 -0.24 12.47
CA ILE A 252 -12.92 -1.14 13.15
C ILE A 252 -12.09 -1.94 12.13
N PHE A 253 -12.74 -2.59 11.18
CA PHE A 253 -12.08 -3.38 10.13
C PHE A 253 -11.14 -2.53 9.27
N THR A 254 -11.58 -1.34 8.85
CA THR A 254 -10.80 -0.45 7.98
C THR A 254 -9.51 0.00 8.67
N VAL A 255 -9.59 0.42 9.94
CA VAL A 255 -8.43 0.85 10.72
C VAL A 255 -7.51 -0.34 11.06
N ALA A 256 -8.09 -1.50 11.40
CA ALA A 256 -7.30 -2.73 11.61
C ALA A 256 -6.54 -3.12 10.34
N GLN A 257 -7.19 -3.04 9.17
CA GLN A 257 -6.56 -3.30 7.87
C GLN A 257 -5.44 -2.30 7.56
N GLU A 258 -5.60 -1.02 7.93
CA GLU A 258 -4.55 -0.02 7.77
C GLU A 258 -3.31 -0.36 8.61
N ILE A 259 -3.49 -0.77 9.87
CA ILE A 259 -2.39 -1.23 10.74
C ILE A 259 -1.73 -2.49 10.17
N ALA A 260 -2.52 -3.50 9.78
CA ALA A 260 -1.99 -4.74 9.20
C ALA A 260 -1.19 -4.49 7.91
N ASN A 261 -1.64 -3.57 7.06
CA ASN A 261 -0.97 -3.21 5.82
C ASN A 261 0.36 -2.46 6.03
N LEU A 262 0.58 -1.79 7.17
CA LEU A 262 1.87 -1.17 7.49
C LEU A 262 3.00 -2.20 7.49
N ALA A 263 2.75 -3.36 8.10
CA ALA A 263 3.75 -4.42 8.24
C ALA A 263 4.15 -5.05 6.91
N THR A 264 3.27 -5.05 5.93
CA THR A 264 3.43 -5.85 4.70
C THR A 264 3.62 -4.99 3.46
N SER A 265 2.74 -4.04 3.18
CA SER A 265 2.78 -3.28 1.93
C SER A 265 4.04 -2.44 1.77
N GLU A 266 4.54 -1.84 2.86
CA GLU A 266 5.69 -0.93 2.81
C GLU A 266 7.02 -1.66 2.58
N LEU A 267 7.11 -2.92 2.98
CA LEU A 267 8.30 -3.75 2.77
C LEU A 267 8.26 -4.50 1.45
N VAL A 268 7.09 -5.01 1.08
CA VAL A 268 6.90 -5.81 -0.14
C VAL A 268 7.00 -4.96 -1.41
N ALA A 269 6.45 -3.76 -1.41
CA ALA A 269 6.38 -2.93 -2.62
C ALA A 269 7.75 -2.54 -3.21
N PRO A 270 8.77 -2.14 -2.43
CA PRO A 270 10.12 -1.88 -2.94
C PRO A 270 10.78 -3.13 -3.52
N ILE A 271 10.65 -4.27 -2.82
CA ILE A 271 11.23 -5.56 -3.26
C ILE A 271 10.63 -5.97 -4.61
N ARG A 272 9.30 -5.92 -4.73
CA ARG A 272 8.58 -6.25 -5.97
C ARG A 272 9.01 -5.38 -7.15
N ARG A 273 9.23 -4.07 -6.93
CA ARG A 273 9.68 -3.15 -7.99
C ARG A 273 11.10 -3.41 -8.45
N ALA A 274 11.98 -3.80 -7.53
CA ALA A 274 13.35 -4.13 -7.87
C ALA A 274 13.46 -5.46 -8.63
N LEU A 275 12.60 -6.43 -8.32
CA LEU A 275 12.61 -7.75 -8.93
C LEU A 275 12.10 -7.77 -10.37
N PHE A 276 11.10 -6.95 -10.73
CA PHE A 276 10.54 -6.98 -12.08
C PHE A 276 11.55 -6.72 -13.20
N PRO A 277 12.37 -5.64 -13.17
CA PRO A 277 13.43 -5.45 -14.17
C PRO A 277 14.49 -6.55 -14.15
N GLY A 278 14.75 -7.11 -12.96
CA GLY A 278 15.65 -8.24 -12.79
C GLY A 278 15.14 -9.49 -13.53
N TYR A 279 13.87 -9.83 -13.36
CA TYR A 279 13.24 -10.97 -14.06
C TYR A 279 13.24 -10.78 -15.57
N ALA A 280 12.96 -9.58 -16.06
CA ALA A 280 12.96 -9.29 -17.51
C ALA A 280 14.33 -9.50 -18.17
N LYS A 281 15.44 -9.22 -17.43
CA LYS A 281 16.80 -9.44 -17.94
C LYS A 281 17.22 -10.90 -18.04
N ILE A 282 16.61 -11.78 -17.25
CA ILE A 282 16.94 -13.20 -17.17
C ILE A 282 15.79 -14.10 -17.64
N GLN A 283 14.84 -13.54 -18.41
CA GLN A 283 13.61 -14.23 -18.82
C GLN A 283 13.85 -15.52 -19.59
N ASP A 284 14.97 -15.62 -20.33
CA ASP A 284 15.33 -16.78 -21.15
C ASP A 284 15.98 -17.91 -20.34
N ASP A 285 16.50 -17.63 -19.13
CA ASP A 285 17.08 -18.61 -18.21
C ASP A 285 16.08 -19.00 -17.10
N ARG A 286 15.34 -20.09 -17.32
CA ARG A 286 14.36 -20.61 -16.33
C ARG A 286 14.98 -21.01 -14.99
N ALA A 287 16.24 -21.46 -14.97
CA ALA A 287 16.90 -21.87 -13.76
C ALA A 287 17.25 -20.65 -12.90
N GLN A 288 17.77 -19.60 -13.54
CA GLN A 288 18.09 -18.33 -12.89
C GLN A 288 16.82 -17.59 -12.42
N LEU A 289 15.75 -17.59 -13.23
CA LEU A 289 14.43 -17.05 -12.85
C LEU A 289 13.89 -17.75 -11.58
N ARG A 290 13.91 -19.09 -11.58
CA ARG A 290 13.50 -19.88 -10.42
C ARG A 290 14.30 -19.51 -9.17
N GLN A 291 15.63 -19.44 -9.29
CA GLN A 291 16.51 -19.12 -8.17
C GLN A 291 16.26 -17.70 -7.65
N SER A 292 16.08 -16.72 -8.54
CA SER A 292 15.80 -15.33 -8.20
C SER A 292 14.44 -15.17 -7.53
N PHE A 293 13.40 -15.87 -8.02
CA PHE A 293 12.08 -15.86 -7.40
C PHE A 293 12.10 -16.42 -5.98
N VAL A 294 12.65 -17.64 -5.82
CA VAL A 294 12.72 -18.29 -4.50
C VAL A 294 13.62 -17.51 -3.53
N GLY A 295 14.69 -16.88 -4.05
CA GLY A 295 15.54 -15.95 -3.29
C GLY A 295 14.80 -14.71 -2.81
N GLY A 296 14.03 -14.09 -3.70
CA GLY A 296 13.20 -12.92 -3.39
C GLY A 296 12.14 -13.23 -2.32
N CYS A 297 11.46 -14.38 -2.43
CA CYS A 297 10.51 -14.84 -1.42
C CYS A 297 11.20 -15.05 -0.05
N GLY A 298 12.37 -15.69 -0.04
CA GLY A 298 13.14 -15.91 1.19
C GLY A 298 13.53 -14.60 1.86
N LEU A 299 14.03 -13.62 1.10
CA LEU A 299 14.39 -12.29 1.61
C LEU A 299 13.16 -11.56 2.20
N LEU A 300 12.03 -11.64 1.50
CA LEU A 300 10.79 -11.01 1.95
C LEU A 300 10.35 -11.62 3.28
N ILE A 301 10.33 -12.95 3.40
CA ILE A 301 9.91 -13.65 4.63
C ILE A 301 10.84 -13.31 5.80
N VAL A 302 12.16 -13.29 5.59
CA VAL A 302 13.13 -12.93 6.65
C VAL A 302 12.83 -11.54 7.23
N VAL A 303 12.39 -10.59 6.42
CA VAL A 303 12.14 -9.22 6.88
C VAL A 303 10.72 -9.04 7.43
N THR A 304 9.71 -9.63 6.76
CA THR A 304 8.31 -9.37 7.11
C THR A 304 7.79 -10.23 8.25
N MET A 305 8.26 -11.47 8.36
CA MET A 305 7.73 -12.44 9.32
C MET A 305 7.86 -12.01 10.79
N PRO A 306 9.03 -11.52 11.26
CA PRO A 306 9.14 -11.04 12.64
C PRO A 306 8.22 -9.85 12.93
N ILE A 307 8.03 -8.95 11.97
CA ILE A 307 7.17 -7.78 12.13
C ILE A 307 5.70 -8.20 12.22
N VAL A 308 5.27 -9.12 11.35
CA VAL A 308 3.90 -9.63 11.33
C VAL A 308 3.57 -10.37 12.63
N ILE A 309 4.44 -11.29 13.06
CA ILE A 309 4.26 -12.04 14.31
C ILE A 309 4.33 -11.10 15.51
N GLY A 310 5.26 -10.13 15.51
CA GLY A 310 5.35 -9.13 16.55
C GLY A 310 4.07 -8.32 16.70
N ILE A 311 3.55 -7.74 15.61
CA ILE A 311 2.29 -6.96 15.63
C ILE A 311 1.11 -7.85 16.05
N GLY A 312 1.02 -9.09 15.55
CA GLY A 312 -0.07 -10.00 15.89
C GLY A 312 -0.10 -10.36 17.37
N LEU A 313 1.05 -10.70 17.96
CA LEU A 313 1.15 -11.07 19.37
C LEU A 313 0.98 -9.88 20.32
N THR A 314 1.48 -8.71 19.95
CA THR A 314 1.39 -7.50 20.78
C THR A 314 0.16 -6.65 20.46
N ALA A 315 -0.80 -7.13 19.68
CA ALA A 315 -1.98 -6.37 19.29
C ALA A 315 -2.80 -5.87 20.47
N GLU A 316 -2.86 -6.62 21.58
CA GLU A 316 -3.56 -6.26 22.82
C GLU A 316 -2.97 -5.00 23.50
N HIS A 317 -1.68 -4.77 23.34
CA HIS A 317 -1.02 -3.56 23.79
C HIS A 317 -0.93 -2.47 22.71
N LEU A 318 -0.76 -2.89 21.45
CA LEU A 318 -0.58 -1.99 20.31
C LEU A 318 -1.85 -1.17 20.01
N VAL A 319 -3.02 -1.83 20.01
CA VAL A 319 -4.29 -1.18 19.69
C VAL A 319 -4.66 -0.10 20.71
N PRO A 320 -4.66 -0.35 22.03
CA PRO A 320 -4.92 0.69 23.02
C PRO A 320 -3.92 1.86 22.97
N VAL A 321 -2.65 1.56 22.72
CA VAL A 321 -1.60 2.60 22.59
C VAL A 321 -1.82 3.48 21.38
N LEU A 322 -2.12 2.89 20.22
CA LEU A 322 -2.29 3.64 18.97
C LEU A 322 -3.68 4.33 18.92
N LEU A 323 -4.75 3.58 19.18
CA LEU A 323 -6.10 3.99 18.86
C LEU A 323 -6.93 4.38 20.10
N GLY A 324 -6.61 3.84 21.27
CA GLY A 324 -7.39 4.03 22.50
C GLY A 324 -8.45 2.96 22.75
N GLY A 325 -9.18 3.09 23.89
CA GLY A 325 -10.10 2.05 24.39
C GLY A 325 -11.31 1.77 23.52
N ASN A 326 -11.77 2.73 22.72
CA ASN A 326 -12.92 2.52 21.82
C ASN A 326 -12.65 1.54 20.66
N TRP A 327 -11.39 1.11 20.50
CA TRP A 327 -10.94 0.31 19.37
C TRP A 327 -10.52 -1.12 19.74
N LEU A 328 -10.81 -1.58 20.95
CA LEU A 328 -10.40 -2.91 21.43
C LEU A 328 -10.93 -4.03 20.53
N ALA A 329 -12.11 -3.87 19.94
CA ALA A 329 -12.67 -4.81 18.99
C ALA A 329 -11.84 -4.93 17.68
N ALA A 330 -10.86 -4.05 17.44
CA ALA A 330 -9.93 -4.15 16.30
C ALA A 330 -8.82 -5.20 16.54
N ILE A 331 -8.55 -5.60 17.77
CA ILE A 331 -7.46 -6.53 18.13
C ILE A 331 -7.50 -7.82 17.29
N PRO A 332 -8.59 -8.62 17.30
CA PRO A 332 -8.64 -9.86 16.54
C PRO A 332 -8.53 -9.63 15.02
N PHE A 333 -9.05 -8.51 14.52
CA PHE A 333 -8.89 -8.16 13.11
C PHE A 333 -7.43 -7.87 12.74
N VAL A 334 -6.70 -7.11 13.58
CA VAL A 334 -5.27 -6.85 13.39
C VAL A 334 -4.49 -8.15 13.34
N GLN A 335 -4.74 -9.08 14.28
CA GLN A 335 -4.07 -10.37 14.35
C GLN A 335 -4.25 -11.19 13.06
N VAL A 336 -5.49 -11.36 12.61
CA VAL A 336 -5.80 -12.16 11.42
C VAL A 336 -5.38 -11.48 10.12
N LEU A 337 -5.63 -10.18 9.97
CA LEU A 337 -5.30 -9.45 8.74
C LEU A 337 -3.78 -9.31 8.55
N THR A 338 -3.01 -9.23 9.63
CA THR A 338 -1.54 -9.20 9.56
C THR A 338 -1.00 -10.51 9.00
N LEU A 339 -1.57 -11.65 9.43
CA LEU A 339 -1.24 -12.98 8.88
C LEU A 339 -1.61 -13.08 7.39
N ALA A 340 -2.82 -12.63 7.02
CA ALA A 340 -3.25 -12.57 5.62
C ALA A 340 -2.28 -11.74 4.76
N GLY A 341 -1.85 -10.58 5.28
CA GLY A 341 -0.89 -9.70 4.61
C GLY A 341 0.49 -10.32 4.39
N LEU A 342 0.98 -11.18 5.30
CA LEU A 342 2.23 -11.94 5.11
C LEU A 342 2.13 -12.86 3.89
N ILE A 343 1.03 -13.62 3.80
CA ILE A 343 0.79 -14.56 2.71
C ILE A 343 0.65 -13.80 1.38
N ALA A 344 -0.14 -12.74 1.36
CA ALA A 344 -0.32 -11.86 0.19
C ALA A 344 1.01 -11.24 -0.28
N GLY A 345 1.90 -10.89 0.65
CA GLY A 345 3.24 -10.39 0.34
C GLY A 345 4.06 -11.38 -0.46
N CYS A 346 4.09 -12.65 -0.05
CA CYS A 346 4.80 -13.73 -0.75
C CYS A 346 4.22 -13.96 -2.16
N ARG A 347 2.90 -13.96 -2.30
CA ARG A 347 2.20 -14.10 -3.58
C ARG A 347 2.47 -12.93 -4.54
N GLY A 348 2.58 -11.72 -3.98
CA GLY A 348 2.80 -10.50 -4.76
C GLY A 348 4.06 -10.51 -5.64
N LEU A 349 5.01 -11.42 -5.40
CA LEU A 349 6.20 -11.62 -6.23
C LEU A 349 5.95 -12.48 -7.47
N ALA A 350 4.87 -13.26 -7.53
CA ALA A 350 4.56 -14.13 -8.67
C ALA A 350 4.04 -13.33 -9.88
N ARG A 351 3.23 -12.28 -9.66
CA ARG A 351 2.66 -11.47 -10.77
C ARG A 351 3.73 -10.84 -11.69
N PRO A 352 4.78 -10.16 -11.18
CA PRO A 352 5.86 -9.67 -12.02
C PRO A 352 6.56 -10.77 -12.81
N LEU A 353 6.63 -11.98 -12.26
CA LEU A 353 7.24 -13.11 -12.91
C LEU A 353 6.41 -13.61 -14.11
N TYR A 354 5.07 -13.71 -13.96
CA TYR A 354 4.17 -14.05 -15.08
C TYR A 354 4.29 -13.04 -16.24
N MET A 355 4.42 -11.76 -15.93
CA MET A 355 4.66 -10.72 -16.93
C MET A 355 6.03 -10.88 -17.60
N ALA A 356 7.07 -11.20 -16.84
CA ALA A 356 8.43 -11.36 -17.37
C ALA A 356 8.57 -12.55 -18.33
N ILE A 357 7.82 -13.65 -18.10
CA ILE A 357 7.80 -14.82 -18.99
C ILE A 357 6.78 -14.71 -20.13
N ASN A 358 6.26 -13.50 -20.38
CA ASN A 358 5.24 -13.20 -21.39
C ASN A 358 3.95 -14.04 -21.27
N ARG A 359 3.48 -14.27 -20.05
CA ARG A 359 2.25 -14.99 -19.71
C ARG A 359 1.32 -14.16 -18.81
N PRO A 360 0.97 -12.90 -19.20
CA PRO A 360 0.12 -12.04 -18.38
C PRO A 360 -1.29 -12.60 -18.17
N GLU A 361 -1.79 -13.43 -19.11
CA GLU A 361 -3.07 -14.10 -19.03
C GLU A 361 -3.19 -14.99 -17.77
N VAL A 362 -2.10 -15.65 -17.35
CA VAL A 362 -2.08 -16.46 -16.13
C VAL A 362 -2.41 -15.61 -14.91
N GLY A 363 -1.80 -14.44 -14.81
CA GLY A 363 -2.09 -13.49 -13.74
C GLY A 363 -3.56 -13.03 -13.75
N ALA A 364 -4.14 -12.79 -14.92
CA ALA A 364 -5.53 -12.37 -15.07
C ALA A 364 -6.51 -13.47 -14.63
N TYR A 365 -6.32 -14.71 -15.10
CA TYR A 365 -7.17 -15.85 -14.68
C TYR A 365 -7.08 -16.12 -13.19
N LEU A 366 -5.90 -16.05 -12.60
CA LEU A 366 -5.72 -16.20 -11.15
C LEU A 366 -6.43 -15.06 -10.39
N SER A 367 -6.41 -13.83 -10.89
CA SER A 367 -7.14 -12.71 -10.25
C SER A 367 -8.66 -12.89 -10.30
N ILE A 368 -9.20 -13.41 -11.40
CA ILE A 368 -10.65 -13.71 -11.53
C ILE A 368 -11.03 -14.82 -10.53
N LEU A 369 -10.25 -15.90 -10.51
CA LEU A 369 -10.48 -17.01 -9.59
C LEU A 369 -10.39 -16.56 -8.12
N GLU A 370 -9.39 -15.73 -7.80
CA GLU A 370 -9.21 -15.14 -6.47
C GLU A 370 -10.42 -14.31 -6.05
N ALA A 371 -10.91 -13.44 -6.94
CA ALA A 371 -12.08 -12.62 -6.65
C ALA A 371 -13.32 -13.47 -6.37
N ALA A 372 -13.58 -14.50 -7.19
CA ALA A 372 -14.70 -15.41 -7.02
C ALA A 372 -14.60 -16.23 -5.72
N LEU A 373 -13.43 -16.80 -5.45
CA LEU A 373 -13.17 -17.56 -4.22
C LEU A 373 -13.32 -16.67 -2.98
N PHE A 374 -12.78 -15.46 -3.04
CA PHE A 374 -12.81 -14.51 -1.94
C PHE A 374 -14.23 -14.08 -1.57
N VAL A 375 -15.06 -13.73 -2.56
CA VAL A 375 -16.46 -13.39 -2.32
C VAL A 375 -17.24 -14.55 -1.71
N GLY A 376 -17.04 -15.78 -2.21
CA GLY A 376 -17.65 -16.98 -1.63
C GLY A 376 -17.24 -17.22 -0.17
N LEU A 377 -15.93 -17.05 0.13
CA LEU A 377 -15.39 -17.22 1.49
C LEU A 377 -15.84 -16.12 2.45
N ILE A 378 -16.04 -14.88 1.99
CA ILE A 378 -16.57 -13.80 2.83
C ILE A 378 -18.00 -14.14 3.28
N LEU A 379 -18.85 -14.57 2.35
CA LEU A 379 -20.24 -14.89 2.67
C LEU A 379 -20.33 -16.07 3.67
N THR A 380 -19.61 -17.15 3.39
CA THR A 380 -19.59 -18.32 4.29
C THR A 380 -18.90 -18.02 5.62
N GLY A 381 -17.79 -17.28 5.60
CA GLY A 381 -17.06 -16.88 6.80
C GLY A 381 -17.92 -16.01 7.73
N TYR A 382 -18.63 -15.04 7.15
CA TYR A 382 -19.55 -14.21 7.92
C TYR A 382 -20.68 -15.02 8.56
N LEU A 383 -21.29 -15.96 7.81
CA LEU A 383 -22.39 -16.79 8.31
C LEU A 383 -21.96 -17.67 9.49
N TRP A 384 -20.72 -18.15 9.52
CA TRP A 384 -20.24 -19.08 10.56
C TRP A 384 -19.58 -18.39 11.74
N TYR A 385 -18.84 -17.32 11.51
CA TYR A 385 -18.00 -16.66 12.51
C TYR A 385 -18.33 -15.17 12.70
N GLY A 386 -19.38 -14.65 12.04
CA GLY A 386 -19.72 -13.23 12.09
C GLY A 386 -18.65 -12.34 11.44
N PRO A 387 -18.50 -11.08 11.91
CA PRO A 387 -17.59 -10.10 11.29
C PRO A 387 -16.14 -10.55 11.20
N ILE A 388 -15.62 -11.27 12.20
CA ILE A 388 -14.23 -11.78 12.18
C ILE A 388 -14.03 -12.84 11.09
N GLY A 389 -15.08 -13.56 10.69
CA GLY A 389 -15.05 -14.51 9.58
C GLY A 389 -14.63 -13.87 8.25
N ILE A 390 -14.89 -12.58 8.05
CA ILE A 390 -14.44 -11.84 6.86
C ILE A 390 -12.90 -11.68 6.86
N ALA A 391 -12.30 -11.44 8.02
CA ALA A 391 -10.84 -11.40 8.14
C ALA A 391 -10.21 -12.78 7.91
N TRP A 392 -10.83 -13.84 8.44
CA TRP A 392 -10.40 -15.21 8.18
C TRP A 392 -10.58 -15.60 6.71
N ALA A 393 -11.66 -15.16 6.06
CA ALA A 393 -11.85 -15.37 4.62
C ALA A 393 -10.69 -14.78 3.80
N ALA A 394 -10.18 -13.60 4.20
CA ALA A 394 -8.99 -13.04 3.58
C ALA A 394 -7.76 -13.95 3.74
N ALA A 395 -7.48 -14.41 4.96
CA ALA A 395 -6.33 -15.28 5.22
C ALA A 395 -6.44 -16.63 4.48
N VAL A 396 -7.62 -17.24 4.49
CA VAL A 396 -7.89 -18.55 3.82
C VAL A 396 -7.78 -18.39 2.29
N SER A 397 -8.35 -17.31 1.73
CA SER A 397 -8.24 -17.02 0.30
C SER A 397 -6.78 -16.84 -0.13
N GLU A 398 -6.00 -16.04 0.61
CA GLU A 398 -4.59 -15.85 0.31
C GLU A 398 -3.79 -17.16 0.40
N ALA A 399 -4.10 -18.03 1.39
CA ALA A 399 -3.47 -19.33 1.53
C ALA A 399 -3.84 -20.27 0.37
N ALA A 400 -5.10 -20.35 -0.01
CA ALA A 400 -5.57 -21.14 -1.14
C ALA A 400 -4.91 -20.70 -2.46
N MET A 401 -4.86 -19.40 -2.68
CA MET A 401 -4.23 -18.84 -3.87
C MET A 401 -2.70 -19.00 -3.87
N LEU A 402 -2.05 -19.01 -2.70
CA LEU A 402 -0.62 -19.34 -2.60
C LEU A 402 -0.34 -20.76 -3.09
N VAL A 403 -1.20 -21.72 -2.73
CA VAL A 403 -1.10 -23.12 -3.22
C VAL A 403 -1.22 -23.16 -4.74
N LEU A 404 -2.16 -22.41 -5.32
CA LEU A 404 -2.35 -22.33 -6.77
C LEU A 404 -1.17 -21.66 -7.46
N ASP A 405 -0.64 -20.56 -6.90
CA ASP A 405 0.55 -19.89 -7.43
C ASP A 405 1.77 -20.85 -7.44
N VAL A 406 2.00 -21.58 -6.32
CA VAL A 406 3.08 -22.57 -6.23
C VAL A 406 2.89 -23.69 -7.27
N TRP A 407 1.66 -24.19 -7.46
CA TRP A 407 1.36 -25.20 -8.46
C TRP A 407 1.60 -24.70 -9.88
N MET A 408 1.18 -23.46 -10.19
CA MET A 408 1.40 -22.83 -11.50
C MET A 408 2.88 -22.61 -11.78
N LEU A 409 3.62 -22.11 -10.79
CA LEU A 409 5.08 -21.90 -10.90
C LEU A 409 5.85 -23.20 -11.02
N ARG A 410 5.37 -24.29 -10.39
CA ARG A 410 5.93 -25.62 -10.61
C ARG A 410 5.77 -26.04 -12.07
N ARG A 411 4.60 -25.81 -12.67
CA ARG A 411 4.35 -26.17 -14.09
C ARG A 411 5.15 -25.31 -15.07
N LEU A 412 5.25 -23.99 -14.81
CA LEU A 412 5.88 -23.06 -15.75
C LEU A 412 7.41 -23.02 -15.64
N LEU A 413 7.95 -23.10 -14.42
CA LEU A 413 9.37 -22.87 -14.12
C LEU A 413 10.05 -24.06 -13.43
N GLY A 414 9.31 -25.13 -13.12
CA GLY A 414 9.84 -26.28 -12.38
C GLY A 414 10.22 -25.97 -10.92
N VAL A 415 9.61 -24.94 -10.30
CA VAL A 415 9.84 -24.61 -8.89
C VAL A 415 9.36 -25.78 -8.02
N ARG A 416 10.27 -26.35 -7.21
CA ARG A 416 9.92 -27.42 -6.29
C ARG A 416 9.56 -26.84 -4.93
N VAL A 417 8.53 -27.39 -4.28
CA VAL A 417 8.14 -27.02 -2.91
C VAL A 417 9.33 -27.12 -1.95
N ARG A 418 10.18 -28.12 -2.15
CA ARG A 418 11.42 -28.30 -1.36
C ARG A 418 12.38 -27.09 -1.47
N ASP A 419 12.52 -26.49 -2.67
CA ASP A 419 13.41 -25.34 -2.89
C ASP A 419 12.93 -24.14 -2.05
N TRP A 420 11.63 -24.05 -1.86
CA TRP A 420 10.97 -23.00 -1.06
C TRP A 420 11.11 -23.31 0.44
N LEU A 421 10.78 -24.52 0.86
CA LEU A 421 10.88 -24.94 2.26
C LEU A 421 12.30 -24.80 2.82
N VAL A 422 13.33 -25.17 2.05
CA VAL A 422 14.74 -25.05 2.45
C VAL A 422 15.15 -23.59 2.74
N ARG A 423 14.48 -22.61 2.14
CA ARG A 423 14.80 -21.19 2.36
C ARG A 423 13.93 -20.53 3.43
N VAL A 424 12.74 -21.06 3.67
CA VAL A 424 11.75 -20.45 4.56
C VAL A 424 11.81 -21.03 5.97
N TRP A 425 12.24 -22.27 6.15
CA TRP A 425 12.19 -22.94 7.46
C TRP A 425 13.00 -22.22 8.55
N ARG A 426 14.19 -21.69 8.21
CA ARG A 426 15.03 -20.97 9.20
C ARG A 426 14.37 -19.67 9.69
N PRO A 427 13.95 -18.76 8.79
CA PRO A 427 13.18 -17.59 9.21
C PRO A 427 11.92 -17.96 10.02
N THR A 428 11.23 -19.04 9.62
CA THR A 428 10.02 -19.48 10.33
C THR A 428 10.35 -20.01 11.72
N ALA A 429 11.39 -20.83 11.86
CA ALA A 429 11.83 -21.33 13.16
C ALA A 429 12.35 -20.20 14.07
N ALA A 430 13.11 -19.24 13.52
CA ALA A 430 13.55 -18.05 14.25
C ALA A 430 12.37 -17.18 14.71
N ALA A 431 11.37 -17.01 13.85
CA ALA A 431 10.17 -16.25 14.16
C ALA A 431 9.27 -16.96 15.17
N ALA A 432 9.22 -18.31 15.14
CA ALA A 432 8.52 -19.10 16.16
C ALA A 432 9.21 -18.97 17.54
N ALA A 433 10.54 -19.05 17.59
CA ALA A 433 11.30 -18.82 18.82
C ALA A 433 11.09 -17.39 19.37
N MET A 434 11.15 -16.38 18.49
CA MET A 434 10.81 -14.99 18.83
C MET A 434 9.39 -14.91 19.39
N GLY A 435 8.41 -15.50 18.69
CA GLY A 435 7.00 -15.48 19.09
C GLY A 435 6.78 -16.11 20.44
N ALA A 436 7.41 -17.25 20.74
CA ALA A 436 7.33 -17.89 22.05
C ALA A 436 7.89 -16.99 23.18
N CYS A 437 9.04 -16.34 22.96
CA CYS A 437 9.64 -15.43 23.93
C CYS A 437 8.80 -14.17 24.13
N VAL A 438 8.27 -13.59 23.05
CA VAL A 438 7.39 -12.42 23.12
C VAL A 438 6.09 -12.76 23.85
N TYR A 439 5.47 -13.89 23.53
CA TYR A 439 4.26 -14.36 24.19
C TYR A 439 4.47 -14.61 25.67
N ALA A 440 5.58 -15.27 26.06
CA ALA A 440 5.91 -15.49 27.45
C ALA A 440 6.11 -14.18 28.24
N LEU A 441 6.76 -13.18 27.63
CA LEU A 441 6.93 -11.86 28.22
C LEU A 441 5.60 -11.13 28.34
N ASP A 442 4.77 -11.16 27.31
CA ASP A 442 3.45 -10.55 27.27
C ASP A 442 2.54 -11.10 28.39
N GLN A 443 2.54 -12.41 28.60
CA GLN A 443 1.79 -13.05 29.69
C GLN A 443 2.27 -12.64 31.09
N GLN A 444 3.58 -12.41 31.27
CA GLN A 444 4.11 -11.93 32.55
C GLN A 444 3.76 -10.46 32.83
N MET A 445 3.44 -9.70 31.79
CA MET A 445 3.10 -8.28 31.87
C MET A 445 1.61 -8.02 31.56
N ALA A 446 0.76 -9.05 31.62
CA ALA A 446 -0.66 -8.96 31.27
C ALA A 446 -1.44 -7.96 32.17
N ASP A 447 -1.01 -7.76 33.40
CA ASP A 447 -1.62 -6.79 34.35
C ASP A 447 -1.23 -5.33 34.06
N ALA A 448 -0.50 -5.06 33.00
CA ALA A 448 -0.06 -3.71 32.65
C ALA A 448 -1.26 -2.83 32.30
N GLN A 449 -1.56 -1.84 33.16
CA GLN A 449 -2.65 -0.89 32.96
C GLN A 449 -2.11 0.53 32.69
N GLY A 450 -2.76 1.22 31.78
CA GLY A 450 -2.41 2.59 31.42
C GLY A 450 -1.41 2.68 30.25
N LEU A 451 -1.42 3.85 29.63
CA LEU A 451 -0.68 4.10 28.37
C LEU A 451 0.84 3.84 28.50
N LEU A 452 1.45 4.29 29.58
CA LEU A 452 2.90 4.13 29.80
C LEU A 452 3.29 2.67 30.01
N ALA A 453 2.44 1.88 30.71
CA ALA A 453 2.67 0.46 30.90
C ALA A 453 2.59 -0.30 29.58
N HIS A 454 1.55 -0.09 28.76
CA HIS A 454 1.45 -0.68 27.42
C HIS A 454 2.64 -0.29 26.52
N LEU A 455 3.11 0.97 26.57
CA LEU A 455 4.30 1.41 25.84
C LEU A 455 5.56 0.68 26.32
N GLY A 456 5.70 0.48 27.62
CA GLY A 456 6.81 -0.29 28.21
C GLY A 456 6.83 -1.74 27.74
N VAL A 457 5.67 -2.40 27.75
CA VAL A 457 5.51 -3.78 27.22
C VAL A 457 5.88 -3.85 25.73
N LEU A 458 5.35 -2.93 24.93
CA LEU A 458 5.67 -2.88 23.49
C LEU A 458 7.16 -2.70 23.23
N ALA A 459 7.81 -1.80 23.97
CA ALA A 459 9.26 -1.58 23.84
C ALA A 459 10.07 -2.81 24.27
N ALA A 460 9.68 -3.47 25.35
CA ALA A 460 10.30 -4.69 25.83
C ALA A 460 10.11 -5.86 24.84
N CYS A 461 8.88 -6.06 24.35
CA CYS A 461 8.57 -7.08 23.34
C CYS A 461 9.30 -6.83 22.02
N ALA A 462 9.38 -5.59 21.55
CA ALA A 462 10.08 -5.25 20.32
C ALA A 462 11.60 -5.45 20.42
N THR A 463 12.21 -5.05 21.55
CA THR A 463 13.65 -5.22 21.78
C THR A 463 14.02 -6.68 21.99
N LEU A 464 13.34 -7.39 22.87
CA LEU A 464 13.57 -8.82 23.11
C LEU A 464 13.30 -9.62 21.83
N GLY A 465 12.17 -9.39 21.18
CA GLY A 465 11.79 -10.07 19.95
C GLY A 465 12.83 -9.87 18.85
N GLY A 466 13.30 -8.63 18.64
CA GLY A 466 14.34 -8.32 17.66
C GLY A 466 15.67 -9.04 17.94
N ILE A 467 16.10 -9.07 19.20
CA ILE A 467 17.32 -9.76 19.62
C ILE A 467 17.18 -11.27 19.43
N VAL A 468 16.08 -11.87 19.93
CA VAL A 468 15.84 -13.33 19.82
C VAL A 468 15.73 -13.74 18.37
N TYR A 469 15.02 -12.98 17.54
CA TYR A 469 14.90 -13.28 16.11
C TYR A 469 16.25 -13.25 15.42
N ALA A 470 17.02 -12.18 15.60
CA ALA A 470 18.34 -12.05 14.99
C ALA A 470 19.30 -13.16 15.46
N ALA A 471 19.38 -13.42 16.77
CA ALA A 471 20.22 -14.46 17.33
C ALA A 471 19.83 -15.85 16.81
N SER A 472 18.54 -16.20 16.81
CA SER A 472 18.03 -17.47 16.30
C SER A 472 18.28 -17.62 14.81
N LEU A 473 18.02 -16.58 14.01
CA LEU A 473 18.20 -16.60 12.56
C LEU A 473 19.69 -16.84 12.19
N PHE A 474 20.61 -16.06 12.77
CA PHE A 474 22.03 -16.21 12.51
C PHE A 474 22.61 -17.48 13.13
N GLY A 475 22.10 -17.92 14.30
CA GLY A 475 22.44 -19.19 14.90
C GLY A 475 22.09 -20.37 14.00
N LEU A 476 20.84 -20.42 13.51
CA LEU A 476 20.39 -21.45 12.58
C LEU A 476 21.15 -21.41 11.24
N TRP A 477 21.50 -20.23 10.75
CA TRP A 477 22.29 -20.08 9.53
C TRP A 477 23.71 -20.65 9.72
N THR A 478 24.35 -20.41 10.87
CA THR A 478 25.71 -20.94 11.17
C THR A 478 25.70 -22.45 11.35
N VAL A 479 24.73 -23.00 12.10
CA VAL A 479 24.56 -24.45 12.32
C VAL A 479 24.23 -25.18 11.00
N SER A 480 23.51 -24.53 10.08
CA SER A 480 23.20 -25.08 8.75
C SER A 480 24.37 -25.05 7.75
N GLY A 481 25.58 -24.71 8.18
CA GLY A 481 26.78 -24.70 7.30
C GLY A 481 26.91 -23.45 6.42
N ARG A 482 26.26 -22.34 6.77
CA ARG A 482 26.33 -21.02 6.09
C ARG A 482 26.06 -21.09 4.58
N PRO A 483 24.93 -21.63 4.13
CA PRO A 483 24.68 -21.79 2.70
C PRO A 483 24.77 -20.45 1.96
N VAL A 484 25.50 -20.47 0.83
CA VAL A 484 25.84 -19.25 0.05
C VAL A 484 24.60 -18.57 -0.55
N ALA A 485 23.60 -19.36 -0.92
CA ALA A 485 22.35 -18.87 -1.51
C ALA A 485 21.29 -18.44 -0.47
N ALA A 486 21.68 -18.31 0.80
CA ALA A 486 20.77 -17.95 1.88
C ALA A 486 20.50 -16.45 1.92
N PRO A 487 19.24 -16.01 2.14
CA PRO A 487 18.91 -14.60 2.28
C PRO A 487 19.60 -13.92 3.46
N GLU A 488 19.95 -14.66 4.50
CA GLU A 488 20.68 -14.20 5.68
C GLU A 488 22.08 -13.66 5.31
N ARG A 489 22.74 -14.28 4.32
CA ARG A 489 24.04 -13.80 3.80
C ARG A 489 23.91 -12.41 3.16
N MET A 490 22.83 -12.16 2.41
CA MET A 490 22.58 -10.84 1.82
C MET A 490 22.45 -9.76 2.91
N LEU A 491 21.75 -10.08 4.00
CA LEU A 491 21.64 -9.16 5.15
C LEU A 491 23.00 -8.95 5.84
N ALA A 492 23.75 -10.02 6.06
CA ALA A 492 25.07 -9.95 6.68
C ALA A 492 26.06 -9.12 5.85
N THR A 493 26.10 -9.32 4.52
CA THR A 493 26.96 -8.54 3.62
C THR A 493 26.56 -7.08 3.53
N PHE A 494 25.27 -6.79 3.54
CA PHE A 494 24.76 -5.42 3.56
C PHE A 494 25.11 -4.69 4.87
N ALA A 495 24.96 -5.36 6.01
CA ALA A 495 25.34 -4.84 7.33
C ALA A 495 26.85 -4.61 7.43
N ALA A 496 27.66 -5.59 7.01
CA ALA A 496 29.13 -5.49 7.00
C ALA A 496 29.63 -4.37 6.08
N GLY A 497 29.05 -4.22 4.88
CA GLY A 497 29.37 -3.15 3.94
C GLY A 497 29.07 -1.74 4.50
N LYS A 498 27.95 -1.58 5.21
CA LYS A 498 27.61 -0.33 5.90
C LYS A 498 28.56 -0.02 7.07
N LEU A 499 28.95 -1.03 7.84
CA LEU A 499 29.92 -0.87 8.93
C LEU A 499 31.31 -0.48 8.39
N ALA A 500 31.78 -1.19 7.36
CA ALA A 500 33.05 -0.90 6.71
C ALA A 500 33.10 0.51 6.09
N GLY A 501 31.99 0.95 5.46
CA GLY A 501 31.87 2.31 4.93
C GLY A 501 31.86 3.40 6.02
N ARG A 502 31.28 3.12 7.20
CA ARG A 502 31.33 4.03 8.35
C ARG A 502 32.69 4.09 9.00
N LEU A 503 33.42 2.97 9.08
CA LEU A 503 34.79 2.90 9.61
C LEU A 503 35.78 3.61 8.68
N ARG A 504 35.66 3.46 7.34
CA ARG A 504 36.47 4.21 6.37
C ARG A 504 36.27 5.73 6.42
N ARG A 505 35.06 6.20 6.72
CA ARG A 505 34.77 7.64 6.87
C ARG A 505 35.29 8.23 8.19
N ARG A 506 35.67 7.40 9.16
CA ARG A 506 36.27 7.82 10.46
C ARG A 506 37.78 7.80 10.49
N GLN A 507 38.47 7.30 9.44
CA GLN A 507 39.93 7.44 9.34
C GLN A 507 40.21 8.88 8.88
N PRO A 508 40.98 9.67 9.68
CA PRO A 508 41.47 10.98 9.25
C PRO A 508 42.28 10.81 7.98
N ALA A 509 42.19 11.77 7.06
CA ALA A 509 43.04 11.82 5.88
C ALA A 509 44.52 11.76 6.33
N PRO A 510 45.39 11.03 5.62
CA PRO A 510 46.81 11.06 5.90
C PRO A 510 47.29 12.51 5.79
N ALA A 511 47.93 13.01 6.85
CA ALA A 511 48.58 14.32 6.84
C ALA A 511 49.71 14.26 5.81
N GLU A 512 49.57 15.05 4.72
CA GLU A 512 50.65 15.40 3.82
C GLU A 512 51.48 16.53 4.42
#